data_b17610ca00e4e89a27e2537f496a26ea
#
_entry.id   b17610ca00e4e89a27e2537f496a26ea
#
_cell.length_a   1.000
_cell.length_b   1.000
_cell.length_c   1.000
_cell.angle_alpha   90.00
_cell.angle_beta   90.00
_cell.angle_gamma   90.00
#
_symmetry.space_group_name_H-M   'P 1'
#
loop_
_entity.id
_entity.type
_entity.pdbx_description
1 polymer ?
#
loop_
_entity_poly.entity_id
_entity_poly.type
_entity_poly.pdbx_seq_one_letter_code
_entity_poly.pdbx_strand_id
1 'polypeptide(L)'
;MKDTLLATLIDEHATVEAYASLLAVEEKALTSTGALAALPSIVEQKTELTQRLAGLEKVRDAQLIGLGLPRGRKGIELACDGDARLASQWALLKGSTERARRANVTVGMMINTRMDHNRRALAILRGENRGGGAMLYGPDGRLPAFGL
;
A
#
# COMPACT_ATOMS: atom_id res chain seq x y z
N MET A 1 -19.06 3.66 -21.71
CA MET A 1 -18.10 2.57 -21.58
C MET A 1 -16.76 3.03 -21.02
N LYS A 2 -16.12 4.00 -21.64
CA LYS A 2 -14.93 4.62 -21.02
C LYS A 2 -15.27 5.41 -19.77
N ASP A 3 -16.49 5.85 -19.60
CA ASP A 3 -16.93 6.55 -18.37
C ASP A 3 -16.90 5.63 -17.15
N THR A 4 -17.27 4.36 -17.30
CA THR A 4 -17.19 3.39 -16.21
C THR A 4 -15.74 3.06 -15.87
N LEU A 5 -14.87 2.98 -16.85
CA LEU A 5 -13.43 2.82 -16.63
C LEU A 5 -12.85 4.03 -15.90
N LEU A 6 -13.23 5.23 -16.30
CA LEU A 6 -12.81 6.46 -15.63
C LEU A 6 -13.25 6.46 -14.16
N ALA A 7 -14.49 6.07 -13.87
CA ALA A 7 -15.00 5.97 -12.51
C ALA A 7 -14.16 4.97 -11.68
N THR A 8 -13.79 3.85 -12.25
CA THR A 8 -12.93 2.86 -11.58
C THR A 8 -11.55 3.43 -11.27
N LEU A 9 -10.93 4.15 -12.21
CA LEU A 9 -9.64 4.82 -11.98
C LEU A 9 -9.73 5.87 -10.87
N ILE A 10 -10.82 6.61 -10.81
CA ILE A 10 -11.07 7.58 -9.74
C ILE A 10 -11.14 6.87 -8.38
N ASP A 11 -11.87 5.75 -8.31
CA ASP A 11 -11.98 4.96 -7.08
C ASP A 11 -10.64 4.34 -6.67
N GLU A 12 -9.86 3.84 -7.64
CA GLU A 12 -8.51 3.34 -7.37
C GLU A 12 -7.62 4.45 -6.80
N HIS A 13 -7.65 5.62 -7.43
CA HIS A 13 -6.87 6.77 -6.97
C HIS A 13 -7.25 7.18 -5.54
N ALA A 14 -8.56 7.27 -5.26
CA ALA A 14 -9.05 7.59 -3.92
C ALA A 14 -8.59 6.54 -2.88
N THR A 15 -8.60 5.27 -3.26
CA THR A 15 -8.15 4.17 -2.39
C THR A 15 -6.65 4.26 -2.10
N VAL A 16 -5.83 4.55 -3.11
CA VAL A 16 -4.39 4.74 -2.94
C VAL A 16 -4.10 5.96 -2.07
N GLU A 17 -4.84 7.05 -2.25
CA GLU A 17 -4.69 8.25 -1.41
C GLU A 17 -5.06 7.96 0.05
N ALA A 18 -6.12 7.18 0.30
CA ALA A 18 -6.49 6.75 1.64
C ALA A 18 -5.37 5.88 2.25
N TYR A 19 -4.77 5.01 1.47
CA TYR A 19 -3.64 4.20 1.89
C TYR A 19 -2.43 5.07 2.25
N ALA A 20 -2.10 6.05 1.41
CA ALA A 20 -0.99 6.99 1.68
C ALA A 20 -1.22 7.79 2.95
N SER A 21 -2.44 8.24 3.20
CA SER A 21 -2.82 8.93 4.43
C SER A 21 -2.63 8.03 5.66
N LEU A 22 -3.00 6.76 5.53
CA LEU A 22 -2.82 5.78 6.60
C LEU A 22 -1.33 5.51 6.89
N LEU A 23 -0.49 5.49 5.86
CA LEU A 23 0.96 5.38 6.03
C LEU A 23 1.53 6.55 6.81
N ALA A 24 1.03 7.75 6.58
CA ALA A 24 1.45 8.94 7.35
C ALA A 24 1.06 8.79 8.83
N VAL A 25 -0.11 8.25 9.13
CA VAL A 25 -0.55 7.95 10.50
C VAL A 25 0.36 6.88 11.14
N GLU A 26 0.69 5.84 10.38
CA GLU A 26 1.59 4.77 10.84
C GLU A 26 2.98 5.31 11.16
N GLU A 27 3.54 6.13 10.28
CA GLU A 27 4.83 6.78 10.49
C GLU A 27 4.82 7.59 11.77
N LYS A 28 3.78 8.38 12.00
CA LYS A 28 3.63 9.19 13.20
C LYS A 28 3.53 8.31 14.45
N ALA A 29 2.80 7.20 14.38
CA ALA A 29 2.69 6.26 15.49
C ALA A 29 4.03 5.62 15.82
N LEU A 30 4.86 5.34 14.82
CA LEU A 30 6.20 4.75 15.03
C LEU A 30 7.20 5.74 15.61
N THR A 31 6.99 7.03 15.42
CA THR A 31 7.90 8.08 15.91
C THR A 31 7.44 8.72 17.22
N SER A 32 6.20 8.47 17.63
CA SER A 32 5.63 9.06 18.84
C SER A 32 5.63 8.07 20.01
N THR A 33 5.98 8.55 21.20
CA THR A 33 5.92 7.75 22.40
C THR A 33 4.45 7.52 22.80
N GLY A 34 4.07 6.26 23.05
CA GLY A 34 2.72 5.91 23.50
C GLY A 34 1.70 5.68 22.39
N ALA A 35 2.04 5.92 21.13
CA ALA A 35 1.12 5.73 20.00
C ALA A 35 1.17 4.31 19.39
N LEU A 36 2.00 3.43 19.92
CA LEU A 36 2.18 2.07 19.40
C LEU A 36 0.93 1.20 19.51
N ALA A 37 0.05 1.50 20.45
CA ALA A 37 -1.21 0.77 20.62
C ALA A 37 -2.14 0.91 19.38
N ALA A 38 -1.94 1.92 18.54
CA ALA A 38 -2.71 2.12 17.32
C ALA A 38 -2.27 1.22 16.16
N LEU A 39 -1.07 0.62 16.23
CA LEU A 39 -0.50 -0.14 15.10
C LEU A 39 -1.36 -1.34 14.65
N PRO A 40 -1.95 -2.17 15.54
CA PRO A 40 -2.79 -3.27 15.09
C PRO A 40 -3.99 -2.83 14.25
N SER A 41 -4.65 -1.73 14.64
CA SER A 41 -5.76 -1.15 13.89
C SER A 41 -5.30 -0.62 12.53
N ILE A 42 -4.14 0.02 12.47
CA ILE A 42 -3.55 0.51 11.24
C ILE A 42 -3.25 -0.63 10.27
N VAL A 43 -2.67 -1.72 10.75
CA VAL A 43 -2.39 -2.91 9.94
C VAL A 43 -3.68 -3.50 9.36
N GLU A 44 -4.73 -3.58 10.16
CA GLU A 44 -6.04 -4.05 9.70
C GLU A 44 -6.61 -3.16 8.60
N GLN A 45 -6.57 -1.84 8.79
CA GLN A 45 -7.03 -0.89 7.78
C GLN A 45 -6.20 -0.95 6.50
N LYS A 46 -4.88 -1.12 6.59
CA LYS A 46 -4.01 -1.33 5.42
C LYS A 46 -4.44 -2.57 4.64
N THR A 47 -4.73 -3.65 5.32
CA THR A 47 -5.19 -4.90 4.70
C THR A 47 -6.51 -4.69 3.96
N GLU A 48 -7.46 -4.02 4.57
CA GLU A 48 -8.75 -3.71 3.94
C GLU A 48 -8.58 -2.88 2.68
N LEU A 49 -7.75 -1.84 2.72
CA LEU A 49 -7.48 -0.99 1.56
C LEU A 49 -6.76 -1.75 0.44
N THR A 50 -5.83 -2.62 0.79
CA THR A 50 -5.13 -3.48 -0.18
C THR A 50 -6.11 -4.43 -0.89
N GLN A 51 -7.02 -5.03 -0.14
CA GLN A 51 -8.06 -5.91 -0.69
C GLN A 51 -9.03 -5.14 -1.60
N ARG A 52 -9.41 -3.94 -1.20
CA ARG A 52 -10.26 -3.08 -2.03
C ARG A 52 -9.57 -2.71 -3.33
N LEU A 53 -8.29 -2.36 -3.27
CA LEU A 53 -7.51 -2.03 -4.46
C LEU A 53 -7.42 -3.22 -5.41
N ALA A 54 -7.16 -4.42 -4.90
CA ALA A 54 -7.12 -5.64 -5.70
C ALA A 54 -8.46 -5.91 -6.38
N GLY A 55 -9.58 -5.68 -5.69
CA GLY A 55 -10.91 -5.79 -6.27
C GLY A 55 -11.16 -4.79 -7.40
N LEU A 56 -10.73 -3.55 -7.21
CA LEU A 56 -10.85 -2.50 -8.22
C LEU A 56 -9.99 -2.82 -9.46
N GLU A 57 -8.80 -3.38 -9.29
CA GLU A 57 -7.96 -3.82 -10.39
C GLU A 57 -8.65 -4.89 -11.24
N LYS A 58 -9.33 -5.83 -10.61
CA LYS A 58 -10.11 -6.86 -11.31
C LYS A 58 -11.26 -6.25 -12.10
N VAL A 59 -11.96 -5.29 -11.53
CA VAL A 59 -13.05 -4.57 -12.20
C VAL A 59 -12.49 -3.82 -13.42
N ARG A 60 -11.36 -3.14 -13.24
CA ARG A 60 -10.68 -2.44 -14.33
C ARG A 60 -10.32 -3.38 -15.47
N ASP A 61 -9.72 -4.52 -15.16
CA ASP A 61 -9.34 -5.52 -16.18
C ASP A 61 -10.56 -6.04 -16.93
N ALA A 62 -11.67 -6.30 -16.24
CA ALA A 62 -12.91 -6.71 -16.87
C ALA A 62 -13.46 -5.63 -17.81
N GLN A 63 -13.38 -4.37 -17.41
CA GLN A 63 -13.80 -3.24 -18.23
C GLN A 63 -12.93 -3.08 -19.47
N LEU A 64 -11.61 -3.29 -19.34
CA LEU A 64 -10.69 -3.26 -20.48
C LEU A 64 -11.01 -4.37 -21.48
N ILE A 65 -11.26 -5.57 -21.01
CA ILE A 65 -11.67 -6.69 -21.86
C ILE A 65 -12.98 -6.36 -22.59
N GLY A 66 -13.93 -5.78 -21.88
CA GLY A 66 -15.19 -5.33 -22.46
C GLY A 66 -15.03 -4.29 -23.58
N LEU A 67 -13.94 -3.54 -23.57
CA LEU A 67 -13.59 -2.58 -24.61
C LEU A 67 -12.74 -3.21 -25.73
N GLY A 68 -12.46 -4.51 -25.66
CA GLY A 68 -11.60 -5.18 -26.63
C GLY A 68 -10.12 -4.94 -26.44
N LEU A 69 -9.72 -4.51 -25.22
CA LEU A 69 -8.34 -4.20 -24.89
C LEU A 69 -7.73 -5.27 -23.99
N PRO A 70 -6.38 -5.41 -23.98
CA PRO A 70 -5.72 -6.34 -23.06
C PRO A 70 -5.86 -5.88 -21.62
N ARG A 71 -5.61 -6.81 -20.69
CA ARG A 71 -5.59 -6.53 -19.27
C ARG A 71 -4.35 -5.72 -18.87
N GLY A 72 -4.43 -5.11 -17.72
CA GLY A 72 -3.28 -4.50 -17.07
C GLY A 72 -2.84 -3.19 -17.68
N ARG A 73 -1.60 -2.84 -17.41
CA ARG A 73 -1.03 -1.56 -17.78
C ARG A 73 -1.12 -1.27 -19.29
N LYS A 74 -0.81 -2.25 -20.10
CA LYS A 74 -0.86 -2.10 -21.56
C LYS A 74 -2.25 -1.73 -22.05
N GLY A 75 -3.27 -2.37 -21.51
CA GLY A 75 -4.66 -2.09 -21.87
C GLY A 75 -5.09 -0.70 -21.45
N ILE A 76 -4.74 -0.27 -20.24
CA ILE A 76 -5.10 1.05 -19.76
C ILE A 76 -4.38 2.16 -20.53
N GLU A 77 -3.14 1.94 -20.93
CA GLU A 77 -2.39 2.89 -21.75
C GLU A 77 -3.04 3.03 -23.15
N LEU A 78 -3.48 1.93 -23.72
CA LEU A 78 -4.23 1.97 -24.97
C LEU A 78 -5.58 2.68 -24.82
N ALA A 79 -6.29 2.46 -23.71
CA ALA A 79 -7.56 3.13 -23.43
C ALA A 79 -7.38 4.65 -23.24
N CYS A 80 -6.24 5.08 -22.74
CA CYS A 80 -5.92 6.50 -22.57
C CYS A 80 -5.64 7.21 -23.90
N ASP A 81 -5.30 6.45 -24.92
CA ASP A 81 -4.99 7.02 -26.23
C ASP A 81 -6.25 7.69 -26.82
N GLY A 82 -6.13 8.97 -27.10
CA GLY A 82 -7.25 9.78 -27.58
C GLY A 82 -8.29 10.19 -26.52
N ASP A 83 -8.05 9.86 -25.24
CA ASP A 83 -8.94 10.25 -24.14
C ASP A 83 -8.16 10.96 -23.04
N ALA A 84 -8.21 12.29 -23.05
CA ALA A 84 -7.47 13.13 -22.10
C ALA A 84 -7.91 12.93 -20.66
N ARG A 85 -9.18 12.62 -20.41
CA ARG A 85 -9.71 12.38 -19.06
C ARG A 85 -9.09 11.13 -18.46
N LEU A 86 -9.08 10.04 -19.21
CA LEU A 86 -8.45 8.79 -18.78
C LEU A 86 -6.94 8.97 -18.60
N ALA A 87 -6.28 9.63 -19.55
CA ALA A 87 -4.84 9.87 -19.47
C ALA A 87 -4.46 10.66 -18.23
N SER A 88 -5.19 11.73 -17.91
CA SER A 88 -4.98 12.52 -16.69
C SER A 88 -5.18 11.69 -15.43
N GLN A 89 -6.27 10.94 -15.35
CA GLN A 89 -6.59 10.15 -14.17
C GLN A 89 -5.58 9.01 -13.98
N TRP A 90 -5.18 8.38 -15.07
CA TRP A 90 -4.15 7.33 -15.02
C TRP A 90 -2.81 7.89 -14.53
N ALA A 91 -2.42 9.07 -15.00
CA ALA A 91 -1.20 9.74 -14.52
C ALA A 91 -1.26 10.03 -13.03
N LEU A 92 -2.40 10.52 -12.52
CA LEU A 92 -2.61 10.75 -11.09
C LEU A 92 -2.49 9.44 -10.29
N LEU A 93 -3.13 8.38 -10.76
CA LEU A 93 -3.08 7.07 -10.10
C LEU A 93 -1.65 6.52 -10.06
N LYS A 94 -0.90 6.57 -11.16
CA LYS A 94 0.49 6.12 -11.19
C LYS A 94 1.36 6.91 -10.21
N GLY A 95 1.20 8.22 -10.19
CA GLY A 95 1.97 9.10 -9.28
C GLY A 95 1.67 8.80 -7.81
N SER A 96 0.40 8.65 -7.46
CA SER A 96 -0.03 8.32 -6.10
C SER A 96 0.44 6.93 -5.68
N THR A 97 0.36 5.95 -6.56
CA THR A 97 0.84 4.59 -6.30
C THR A 97 2.34 4.58 -6.01
N GLU A 98 3.13 5.30 -6.80
CA GLU A 98 4.56 5.38 -6.58
C GLU A 98 4.92 6.06 -5.25
N ARG A 99 4.23 7.15 -4.92
CA ARG A 99 4.42 7.81 -3.62
C ARG A 99 4.05 6.90 -2.46
N ALA A 100 2.93 6.20 -2.56
CA ALA A 100 2.50 5.25 -1.53
C ALA A 100 3.49 4.10 -1.38
N ARG A 101 4.02 3.58 -2.48
CA ARG A 101 5.03 2.54 -2.47
C ARG A 101 6.29 2.98 -1.73
N ARG A 102 6.79 4.17 -2.03
CA ARG A 102 7.96 4.74 -1.36
C ARG A 102 7.71 4.96 0.12
N ALA A 103 6.56 5.50 0.48
CA ALA A 103 6.18 5.72 1.87
C ALA A 103 6.09 4.39 2.64
N ASN A 104 5.55 3.35 2.01
CA ASN A 104 5.47 2.04 2.62
C ASN A 104 6.85 1.43 2.86
N VAL A 105 7.79 1.59 1.95
CA VAL A 105 9.18 1.16 2.13
C VAL A 105 9.80 1.89 3.32
N THR A 106 9.62 3.19 3.42
CA THR A 106 10.12 4.00 4.55
C THR A 106 9.55 3.51 5.89
N VAL A 107 8.24 3.30 5.96
CA VAL A 107 7.58 2.75 7.16
C VAL A 107 8.15 1.37 7.51
N GLY A 108 8.34 0.51 6.50
CA GLY A 108 8.94 -0.80 6.70
C GLY A 108 10.33 -0.73 7.32
N MET A 109 11.16 0.20 6.86
CA MET A 109 12.50 0.43 7.44
C MET A 109 12.41 0.92 8.89
N MET A 110 11.47 1.80 9.19
CA MET A 110 11.24 2.29 10.56
C MET A 110 10.81 1.15 11.50
N ILE A 111 9.92 0.28 11.04
CA ILE A 111 9.47 -0.90 11.77
C ILE A 111 10.65 -1.83 12.08
N ASN A 112 11.46 -2.14 11.09
CA ASN A 112 12.64 -3.00 11.27
C ASN A 112 13.64 -2.42 12.26
N THR A 113 13.94 -1.14 12.16
CA THR A 113 14.84 -0.46 13.09
C THR A 113 14.32 -0.57 14.53
N ARG A 114 13.03 -0.34 14.73
CA ARG A 114 12.42 -0.42 16.05
C ARG A 114 12.41 -1.84 16.60
N MET A 115 12.13 -2.83 15.76
CA MET A 115 12.18 -4.24 16.16
C MET A 115 13.58 -4.66 16.57
N ASP A 116 14.62 -4.25 15.85
CA ASP A 116 16.01 -4.51 16.19
C ASP A 116 16.39 -3.87 17.52
N HIS A 117 15.99 -2.63 17.73
CA HIS A 117 16.23 -1.92 19.00
C HIS A 117 15.57 -2.67 20.16
N ASN A 118 14.34 -3.09 20.03
CA ASN A 118 13.61 -3.84 21.05
C ASN A 118 14.27 -5.20 21.35
N ARG A 119 14.75 -5.90 20.32
CA ARG A 119 15.48 -7.16 20.51
C ARG A 119 16.75 -6.98 21.30
N ARG A 120 17.53 -5.95 20.98
CA ARG A 120 18.77 -5.64 21.70
C ARG A 120 18.49 -5.31 23.17
N ALA A 121 17.46 -4.51 23.43
CA ALA A 121 17.06 -4.17 24.78
C ALA A 121 16.64 -5.42 25.58
N LEU A 122 15.84 -6.32 24.98
CA LEU A 122 15.43 -7.57 25.61
C LEU A 122 16.61 -8.50 25.84
N ALA A 123 17.55 -8.60 24.91
CA ALA A 123 18.75 -9.41 25.07
C ALA A 123 19.60 -8.93 26.24
N ILE A 124 19.77 -7.61 26.40
CA ILE A 124 20.49 -7.02 27.52
C ILE A 124 19.79 -7.33 28.85
N LEU A 125 18.47 -7.14 28.93
CA LEU A 125 17.68 -7.38 30.14
C LEU A 125 17.67 -8.84 30.58
N ARG A 126 17.69 -9.78 29.61
CA ARG A 126 17.65 -11.22 29.88
C ARG A 126 19.05 -11.84 30.06
N GLY A 127 20.10 -11.11 29.71
CA GLY A 127 21.45 -11.67 29.63
C GLY A 127 21.57 -12.76 28.58
N GLU A 128 20.66 -12.79 27.60
CA GLU A 128 20.59 -13.80 26.54
C GLU A 128 20.75 -13.16 25.18
N ASN A 129 21.50 -13.83 24.30
CA ASN A 129 21.71 -13.41 22.92
C ASN A 129 20.76 -14.18 21.98
N ARG A 130 19.49 -14.26 22.34
CA ARG A 130 18.50 -14.95 21.55
C ARG A 130 17.65 -13.94 20.75
N GLY A 131 17.79 -13.98 19.45
CA GLY A 131 16.78 -13.43 18.57
C GLY A 131 15.60 -14.39 18.58
N GLY A 132 14.39 -13.91 18.79
CA GLY A 132 13.24 -14.78 18.74
C GLY A 132 11.97 -14.03 19.04
N GLY A 133 10.89 -14.53 18.51
CA GLY A 133 9.56 -14.00 18.64
C GLY A 133 8.89 -13.90 17.29
N ALA A 134 7.58 -14.11 17.29
CA ALA A 134 6.78 -13.96 16.08
C ALA A 134 6.87 -12.50 15.60
N MET A 135 7.20 -12.33 14.34
CA MET A 135 7.22 -11.02 13.70
C MET A 135 5.90 -10.79 12.98
N LEU A 136 5.26 -9.66 13.26
CA LEU A 136 4.07 -9.22 12.54
C LEU A 136 4.40 -8.88 11.09
N TYR A 137 5.60 -8.38 10.84
CA TYR A 137 6.12 -8.00 9.53
C TYR A 137 7.24 -8.94 9.11
N GLY A 138 7.40 -9.16 7.79
CA GLY A 138 8.52 -9.90 7.23
C GLY A 138 9.85 -9.17 7.41
N PRO A 139 10.99 -9.80 6.99
CA PRO A 139 12.32 -9.23 7.17
C PRO A 139 12.53 -7.85 6.52
N ASP A 140 11.76 -7.55 5.49
CA ASP A 140 11.79 -6.25 4.80
C ASP A 140 10.79 -5.23 5.36
N GLY A 141 10.10 -5.57 6.45
CA GLY A 141 9.09 -4.72 7.07
C GLY A 141 7.76 -4.67 6.33
N ARG A 142 7.57 -5.53 5.35
CA ARG A 142 6.33 -5.58 4.55
C ARG A 142 5.38 -6.65 5.08
N LEU A 143 4.09 -6.39 4.94
CA LEU A 143 3.09 -7.43 5.14
C LEU A 143 3.14 -8.43 3.97
N PRO A 144 3.03 -9.76 4.23
CA PRO A 144 3.10 -10.75 3.15
C PRO A 144 2.05 -10.58 2.05
N ALA A 145 0.89 -10.02 2.38
CA ALA A 145 -0.21 -9.80 1.45
C ALA A 145 -0.13 -8.49 0.68
N PHE A 146 0.94 -7.71 0.88
CA PHE A 146 1.07 -6.39 0.29
C PHE A 146 1.82 -6.48 -1.04
N GLY A 147 1.11 -6.31 -2.16
CA GLY A 147 1.61 -6.51 -3.52
C GLY A 147 1.93 -5.24 -4.30
N LEU A 148 2.16 -4.12 -3.65
CA LEU A 148 2.50 -2.88 -4.35
C LEU A 148 4.00 -2.75 -4.59
#